data_b675bf1504a7081b8b4c61e94c365ae2
#
_entry.id   b675bf1504a7081b8b4c61e94c365ae2
#
_cell.length_a   1.000
_cell.length_b   1.000
_cell.length_c   1.000
_cell.angle_alpha   90.00
_cell.angle_beta   90.00
_cell.angle_gamma   90.00
#
_symmetry.space_group_name_H-M   'P 1'
#
loop_
_entity.id
_entity.type
_entity.pdbx_description
1 polymer ?
#
loop_
_entity_poly.entity_id
_entity_poly.type
_entity_poly.pdbx_seq_one_letter_code
_entity_poly.pdbx_strand_id
1 'polypeptide(L)'
;MALDIKPTRSELIKLKARIKQTKNGYKLLKMKRDGLFHEFRTLLSEMIEAKRDLTAAYRLAKTRIDLANAIEGGLAVRAAAIANSAHPEVEVERRNIMGVVVPSVTGTNLKSTFAERGIGFIGSSPYIDEASDSFSELIEKIVKASEMEATLKRLLAEIEATKRRVNALEFKVIPELEEAKVFIQLRLEEMEREETFRLKRFKNK
;
A
#
# COMPACT_ATOMS: atom_id res chain seq x y z
N MET A 1 -1.01 -25.80 -22.00
CA MET A 1 -2.04 -26.81 -21.59
C MET A 1 -3.11 -26.79 -22.65
N ALA A 2 -3.34 -27.92 -23.34
CA ALA A 2 -4.46 -28.02 -24.26
C ALA A 2 -5.74 -27.89 -23.44
N LEU A 3 -6.50 -26.81 -23.65
CA LEU A 3 -7.81 -26.64 -23.08
C LEU A 3 -8.69 -27.75 -23.68
N ASP A 4 -9.09 -28.72 -22.86
CA ASP A 4 -10.04 -29.78 -23.25
C ASP A 4 -11.44 -29.14 -23.41
N ILE A 5 -11.60 -28.31 -24.45
CA ILE A 5 -12.81 -27.55 -24.73
C ILE A 5 -13.55 -28.27 -25.85
N LYS A 6 -14.76 -28.76 -25.53
CA LYS A 6 -15.64 -29.34 -26.56
C LYS A 6 -16.05 -28.28 -27.56
N PRO A 7 -15.81 -28.46 -28.88
CA PRO A 7 -16.13 -27.49 -29.90
C PRO A 7 -17.64 -27.47 -30.18
N THR A 8 -18.39 -26.68 -29.39
CA THR A 8 -19.82 -26.50 -29.56
C THR A 8 -20.18 -25.01 -29.70
N ARG A 9 -21.27 -24.72 -30.40
CA ARG A 9 -21.79 -23.34 -30.55
C ARG A 9 -22.08 -22.68 -29.19
N SER A 10 -22.59 -23.44 -28.22
CA SER A 10 -22.85 -22.97 -26.85
C SER A 10 -21.57 -22.54 -26.14
N GLU A 11 -20.52 -23.35 -26.26
CA GLU A 11 -19.21 -23.01 -25.64
C GLU A 11 -18.56 -21.80 -26.33
N LEU A 12 -18.73 -21.63 -27.63
CA LEU A 12 -18.25 -20.42 -28.34
C LEU A 12 -18.93 -19.14 -27.81
N ILE A 13 -20.24 -19.18 -27.55
CA ILE A 13 -20.98 -18.04 -26.99
C ILE A 13 -20.49 -17.72 -25.59
N LYS A 14 -20.35 -18.73 -24.72
CA LYS A 14 -19.82 -18.56 -23.36
C LYS A 14 -18.39 -18.00 -23.37
N LEU A 15 -17.55 -18.52 -24.28
CA LEU A 15 -16.16 -18.06 -24.40
C LEU A 15 -16.08 -16.61 -24.86
N LYS A 16 -16.89 -16.19 -25.84
CA LYS A 16 -17.01 -14.78 -26.27
C LYS A 16 -17.42 -13.88 -25.11
N ALA A 17 -18.41 -14.28 -24.31
CA ALA A 17 -18.85 -13.53 -23.14
C ALA A 17 -17.70 -13.43 -22.08
N ARG A 18 -16.98 -14.53 -21.83
CA ARG A 18 -15.85 -14.58 -20.92
C ARG A 18 -14.70 -13.67 -21.38
N ILE A 19 -14.36 -13.68 -22.66
CA ILE A 19 -13.34 -12.76 -23.22
C ILE A 19 -13.74 -11.30 -22.98
N LYS A 20 -15.00 -10.95 -23.26
CA LYS A 20 -15.52 -9.58 -23.04
C LYS A 20 -15.41 -9.18 -21.56
N GLN A 21 -15.81 -10.07 -20.66
CA GLN A 21 -15.74 -9.85 -19.21
C GLN A 21 -14.28 -9.71 -18.75
N THR A 22 -13.37 -10.56 -19.22
CA THR A 22 -11.94 -10.51 -18.89
C THR A 22 -11.30 -9.23 -19.38
N LYS A 23 -11.60 -8.79 -20.61
CA LYS A 23 -11.11 -7.52 -21.15
C LYS A 23 -11.62 -6.30 -20.36
N ASN A 24 -12.88 -6.33 -19.92
CA ASN A 24 -13.40 -5.28 -19.05
C ASN A 24 -12.72 -5.29 -17.66
N GLY A 25 -12.54 -6.47 -17.07
CA GLY A 25 -11.81 -6.64 -15.81
C GLY A 25 -10.36 -6.15 -15.90
N TYR A 26 -9.67 -6.46 -17.00
CA TYR A 26 -8.34 -5.94 -17.27
C TYR A 26 -8.30 -4.39 -17.28
N LYS A 27 -9.25 -3.75 -18.00
CA LYS A 27 -9.35 -2.28 -18.05
C LYS A 27 -9.56 -1.67 -16.67
N LEU A 28 -10.47 -2.25 -15.87
CA LEU A 28 -10.76 -1.77 -14.52
C LEU A 28 -9.57 -1.93 -13.58
N LEU A 29 -8.88 -3.06 -13.62
CA LEU A 29 -7.67 -3.28 -12.82
C LEU A 29 -6.52 -2.36 -13.24
N LYS A 30 -6.40 -2.07 -14.55
CA LYS A 30 -5.41 -1.10 -15.05
C LYS A 30 -5.70 0.30 -14.51
N MET A 31 -6.96 0.76 -14.56
CA MET A 31 -7.36 2.04 -13.98
C MET A 31 -7.13 2.07 -12.46
N LYS A 32 -7.46 0.98 -11.73
CA LYS A 32 -7.17 0.88 -10.29
C LYS A 32 -5.68 1.01 -10.01
N ARG A 33 -4.83 0.30 -10.76
CA ARG A 33 -3.37 0.37 -10.61
C ARG A 33 -2.86 1.80 -10.83
N ASP A 34 -3.32 2.45 -11.90
CA ASP A 34 -2.87 3.79 -12.26
C ASP A 34 -3.31 4.83 -11.22
N GLY A 35 -4.53 4.70 -10.67
CA GLY A 35 -5.01 5.51 -9.55
C GLY A 35 -4.18 5.30 -8.27
N LEU A 36 -3.93 4.04 -7.87
CA LEU A 36 -3.09 3.73 -6.71
C LEU A 36 -1.66 4.28 -6.88
N PHE A 37 -1.13 4.26 -8.10
CA PHE A 37 0.19 4.80 -8.39
C PHE A 37 0.23 6.32 -8.27
N HIS A 38 -0.85 7.01 -8.65
CA HIS A 38 -0.98 8.45 -8.46
C HIS A 38 -0.97 8.83 -6.97
N GLU A 39 -1.82 8.17 -6.17
CA GLU A 39 -1.88 8.37 -4.71
C GLU A 39 -0.52 8.06 -4.05
N PHE A 40 0.11 6.96 -4.44
CA PHE A 40 1.43 6.59 -3.94
C PHE A 40 2.47 7.69 -4.22
N ARG A 41 2.45 8.29 -5.41
CA ARG A 41 3.41 9.33 -5.80
C ARG A 41 3.21 10.62 -4.99
N THR A 42 1.97 10.98 -4.72
CA THR A 42 1.63 12.16 -3.90
C THR A 42 2.12 11.95 -2.47
N LEU A 43 1.76 10.83 -1.85
CA LEU A 43 2.19 10.48 -0.50
C LEU A 43 3.72 10.32 -0.37
N LEU A 44 4.38 9.85 -1.43
CA LEU A 44 5.84 9.71 -1.43
C LEU A 44 6.53 11.08 -1.31
N SER A 45 6.04 12.11 -2.02
CA SER A 45 6.60 13.46 -1.91
C SER A 45 6.44 14.04 -0.50
N GLU A 46 5.25 13.87 0.09
CA GLU A 46 4.96 14.30 1.46
C GLU A 46 5.83 13.56 2.50
N MET A 47 6.03 12.25 2.30
CA MET A 47 6.90 11.46 3.17
C MET A 47 8.36 11.90 3.10
N ILE A 48 8.87 12.26 1.92
CA ILE A 48 10.26 12.76 1.78
C ILE A 48 10.44 14.04 2.57
N GLU A 49 9.48 14.96 2.53
CA GLU A 49 9.50 16.20 3.31
C GLU A 49 9.42 15.88 4.81
N ALA A 50 8.46 15.08 5.24
CA ALA A 50 8.31 14.67 6.64
C ALA A 50 9.58 13.98 7.18
N LYS A 51 10.28 13.19 6.37
CA LYS A 51 11.54 12.55 6.75
C LYS A 51 12.71 13.54 6.88
N ARG A 52 12.74 14.58 6.06
CA ARG A 52 13.72 15.68 6.20
C ARG A 52 13.47 16.43 7.50
N ASP A 53 12.22 16.78 7.79
CA ASP A 53 11.84 17.47 9.03
C ASP A 53 12.11 16.63 10.26
N LEU A 54 11.86 15.33 10.20
CA LEU A 54 12.21 14.38 11.25
C LEU A 54 13.72 14.34 11.50
N THR A 55 14.52 14.29 10.43
CA THR A 55 15.99 14.26 10.54
C THR A 55 16.53 15.56 11.14
N ALA A 56 15.96 16.71 10.77
CA ALA A 56 16.33 18.00 11.34
C ALA A 56 15.97 18.08 12.84
N ALA A 57 14.76 17.65 13.21
CA ALA A 57 14.32 17.60 14.60
C ALA A 57 15.18 16.66 15.45
N TYR A 58 15.54 15.48 14.91
CA TYR A 58 16.42 14.54 15.59
C TYR A 58 17.80 15.13 15.88
N ARG A 59 18.40 15.83 14.89
CA ARG A 59 19.69 16.51 15.08
C ARG A 59 19.62 17.56 16.17
N LEU A 60 18.54 18.36 16.16
CA LEU A 60 18.33 19.41 17.18
C LEU A 60 18.16 18.80 18.57
N ALA A 61 17.29 17.78 18.73
CA ALA A 61 17.07 17.10 20.00
C ALA A 61 18.37 16.45 20.52
N LYS A 62 19.14 15.84 19.61
CA LYS A 62 20.44 15.25 19.96
C LYS A 62 21.42 16.31 20.46
N THR A 63 21.53 17.45 19.78
CA THR A 63 22.43 18.53 20.23
C THR A 63 22.03 19.07 21.60
N ARG A 64 20.71 19.22 21.87
CA ARG A 64 20.21 19.70 23.16
C ARG A 64 20.47 18.70 24.28
N ILE A 65 20.29 17.39 24.05
CA ILE A 65 20.59 16.39 25.08
C ILE A 65 22.11 16.27 25.33
N ASP A 66 22.93 16.39 24.29
CA ASP A 66 24.38 16.39 24.43
C ASP A 66 24.85 17.61 25.26
N LEU A 67 24.24 18.77 25.06
CA LEU A 67 24.48 19.98 25.84
C LEU A 67 24.04 19.80 27.30
N ALA A 68 22.84 19.27 27.55
CA ALA A 68 22.34 18.96 28.89
C ALA A 68 23.27 17.98 29.63
N ASN A 69 23.76 16.94 28.94
CA ASN A 69 24.71 15.99 29.49
C ASN A 69 26.08 16.64 29.84
N ALA A 70 26.52 17.59 29.01
CA ALA A 70 27.79 18.29 29.25
C ALA A 70 27.75 19.25 30.45
N ILE A 71 26.61 19.90 30.67
CA ILE A 71 26.44 20.88 31.76
C ILE A 71 26.04 20.24 33.09
N GLU A 72 25.03 19.37 33.08
CA GLU A 72 24.42 18.78 34.28
C GLU A 72 24.98 17.40 34.64
N GLY A 73 25.64 16.76 33.67
CA GLY A 73 26.16 15.43 33.82
C GLY A 73 25.13 14.34 33.51
N GLY A 74 25.60 13.20 33.01
CA GLY A 74 24.74 12.11 32.55
C GLY A 74 23.89 11.44 33.64
N LEU A 75 24.26 11.58 34.94
CA LEU A 75 23.45 11.06 36.04
C LEU A 75 22.19 11.88 36.24
N ALA A 76 22.26 13.21 36.22
CA ALA A 76 21.14 14.11 36.38
C ALA A 76 20.13 13.94 35.24
N VAL A 77 20.60 13.85 33.99
CA VAL A 77 19.76 13.61 32.81
C VAL A 77 19.05 12.26 32.89
N ARG A 78 19.72 11.20 33.36
CA ARG A 78 19.09 9.88 33.54
C ARG A 78 18.08 9.89 34.68
N ALA A 79 18.35 10.57 35.78
CA ALA A 79 17.40 10.70 36.88
C ALA A 79 16.13 11.44 36.42
N ALA A 80 16.28 12.51 35.64
CA ALA A 80 15.17 13.24 35.04
C ALA A 80 14.35 12.37 34.08
N ALA A 81 15.00 11.57 33.27
CA ALA A 81 14.32 10.64 32.33
C ALA A 81 13.51 9.55 33.06
N ILE A 82 14.00 9.05 34.20
CA ILE A 82 13.29 8.06 35.04
C ILE A 82 12.10 8.70 35.78
N ALA A 83 12.23 9.96 36.17
CA ALA A 83 11.19 10.69 36.88
C ALA A 83 9.99 11.04 35.99
N ASN A 84 10.17 11.06 34.67
CA ASN A 84 9.11 11.36 33.72
C ASN A 84 8.07 10.23 33.72
N SER A 85 6.84 10.55 34.13
CA SER A 85 5.69 9.63 34.17
C SER A 85 4.81 9.72 32.93
N ALA A 86 5.15 10.59 31.98
CA ALA A 86 4.40 10.71 30.74
C ALA A 86 4.57 9.47 29.86
N HIS A 87 3.49 8.80 29.58
CA HIS A 87 3.46 7.67 28.65
C HIS A 87 2.72 8.11 27.37
N PRO A 88 3.43 8.28 26.24
CA PRO A 88 2.77 8.55 24.97
C PRO A 88 1.91 7.35 24.57
N GLU A 89 0.65 7.56 24.31
CA GLU A 89 -0.27 6.55 23.81
C GLU A 89 -0.51 6.76 22.31
N VAL A 90 -0.60 5.67 21.57
CA VAL A 90 -0.79 5.69 20.13
C VAL A 90 -2.02 4.85 19.80
N GLU A 91 -3.04 5.50 19.26
CA GLU A 91 -4.24 4.84 18.75
C GLU A 91 -4.09 4.62 17.24
N VAL A 92 -4.42 3.41 16.80
CA VAL A 92 -4.33 3.03 15.38
C VAL A 92 -5.73 2.76 14.85
N GLU A 93 -6.21 3.64 14.00
CA GLU A 93 -7.46 3.48 13.27
C GLU A 93 -7.21 2.91 11.87
N ARG A 94 -8.27 2.41 11.24
CA ARG A 94 -8.23 1.88 9.87
C ARG A 94 -8.88 2.86 8.92
N ARG A 95 -8.12 3.35 7.96
CA ARG A 95 -8.60 4.19 6.85
C ARG A 95 -8.56 3.41 5.54
N ASN A 96 -9.49 3.66 4.64
CA ASN A 96 -9.52 3.03 3.32
C ASN A 96 -9.12 4.04 2.23
N ILE A 97 -8.07 3.71 1.47
CA ILE A 97 -7.62 4.49 0.31
C ILE A 97 -7.75 3.60 -0.93
N MET A 98 -8.69 3.91 -1.81
CA MET A 98 -8.96 3.18 -3.07
C MET A 98 -9.11 1.65 -2.90
N GLY A 99 -9.71 1.20 -1.78
CA GLY A 99 -9.89 -0.22 -1.46
C GLY A 99 -8.68 -0.87 -0.78
N VAL A 100 -7.69 -0.10 -0.36
CA VAL A 100 -6.56 -0.56 0.47
C VAL A 100 -6.76 -0.06 1.89
N VAL A 101 -6.75 -0.97 2.85
CA VAL A 101 -6.86 -0.62 4.27
C VAL A 101 -5.48 -0.20 4.77
N VAL A 102 -5.36 1.08 5.13
CA VAL A 102 -4.14 1.67 5.67
C VAL A 102 -4.34 2.08 7.12
N PRO A 103 -3.30 2.09 7.97
CA PRO A 103 -3.40 2.61 9.32
C PRO A 103 -3.45 4.14 9.29
N SER A 104 -4.29 4.73 10.13
CA SER A 104 -4.22 6.12 10.55
C SER A 104 -3.81 6.14 12.01
N VAL A 105 -2.76 6.87 12.32
CA VAL A 105 -2.11 6.85 13.63
C VAL A 105 -2.34 8.19 14.32
N THR A 106 -3.11 8.17 15.39
CA THR A 106 -3.31 9.34 16.25
C THR A 106 -2.56 9.14 17.55
N GLY A 107 -1.71 10.09 17.89
CA GLY A 107 -1.00 10.06 19.17
C GLY A 107 -1.70 10.95 20.20
N THR A 108 -1.99 10.39 21.36
CA THR A 108 -2.48 11.11 22.54
C THR A 108 -1.34 11.24 23.56
N ASN A 109 -1.32 12.33 24.29
CA ASN A 109 -0.28 12.64 25.31
C ASN A 109 1.16 12.62 24.76
N LEU A 110 1.37 13.05 23.52
CA LEU A 110 2.70 13.11 22.90
C LEU A 110 3.59 14.20 23.53
N LYS A 111 2.97 15.23 24.13
CA LYS A 111 3.68 16.30 24.89
C LYS A 111 3.51 16.08 26.37
N SER A 112 4.62 15.85 27.06
CA SER A 112 4.59 15.84 28.52
C SER A 112 4.38 17.25 29.06
N THR A 113 3.37 17.43 29.90
CA THR A 113 3.19 18.68 30.66
C THR A 113 4.27 18.77 31.76
N PHE A 114 4.54 19.98 32.21
CA PHE A 114 5.56 20.21 33.25
C PHE A 114 5.29 19.37 34.52
N ALA A 115 4.01 19.17 34.87
CA ALA A 115 3.60 18.37 36.03
C ALA A 115 3.90 16.87 35.83
N GLU A 116 3.82 16.36 34.62
CA GLU A 116 4.05 14.92 34.29
C GLU A 116 5.53 14.58 34.21
N ARG A 117 6.41 15.58 34.04
CA ARG A 117 7.86 15.38 33.99
C ARG A 117 8.45 14.91 35.32
N GLY A 118 7.71 15.03 36.42
CA GLY A 118 8.14 14.56 37.74
C GLY A 118 9.39 15.26 38.30
N ILE A 119 9.87 16.29 37.61
CA ILE A 119 11.04 17.08 38.00
C ILE A 119 10.52 18.26 38.84
N GLY A 120 10.95 18.34 40.09
CA GLY A 120 10.54 19.44 40.98
C GLY A 120 11.07 20.80 40.50
N PHE A 121 10.35 21.87 40.80
CA PHE A 121 10.76 23.25 40.50
C PHE A 121 12.14 23.63 41.02
N ILE A 122 12.57 22.98 42.09
CA ILE A 122 13.87 23.20 42.72
C ILE A 122 14.79 22.07 42.30
N GLY A 123 15.69 22.35 41.33
CA GLY A 123 16.69 21.38 40.82
C GLY A 123 16.52 20.97 39.37
N SER A 124 15.49 21.47 38.65
CA SER A 124 15.42 21.31 37.20
C SER A 124 16.34 22.31 36.51
N SER A 125 17.13 21.83 35.59
CA SER A 125 17.94 22.67 34.72
C SER A 125 17.16 23.04 33.45
N PRO A 126 17.19 24.30 33.00
CA PRO A 126 16.53 24.71 31.76
C PRO A 126 17.02 23.91 30.54
N TYR A 127 18.24 23.39 30.56
CA TYR A 127 18.78 22.55 29.49
C TYR A 127 18.09 21.17 29.40
N ILE A 128 17.72 20.59 30.54
CA ILE A 128 16.95 19.34 30.58
C ILE A 128 15.53 19.58 30.05
N ASP A 129 14.91 20.69 30.40
CA ASP A 129 13.57 21.04 29.93
C ASP A 129 13.54 21.28 28.40
N GLU A 130 14.52 22.05 27.87
CA GLU A 130 14.66 22.26 26.42
C GLU A 130 14.90 20.94 25.67
N ALA A 131 15.68 20.03 26.24
CA ALA A 131 15.89 18.71 25.67
C ALA A 131 14.58 17.91 25.65
N SER A 132 13.84 17.90 26.76
CA SER A 132 12.55 17.22 26.88
C SER A 132 11.53 17.74 25.86
N ASP A 133 11.42 19.07 25.68
CA ASP A 133 10.54 19.68 24.70
C ASP A 133 10.91 19.25 23.26
N SER A 134 12.20 19.23 22.96
CA SER A 134 12.70 18.82 21.64
C SER A 134 12.43 17.34 21.36
N PHE A 135 12.52 16.48 22.35
CA PHE A 135 12.18 15.07 22.22
C PHE A 135 10.68 14.86 22.07
N SER A 136 9.83 15.66 22.75
CA SER A 136 8.38 15.63 22.57
C SER A 136 7.98 15.99 21.14
N GLU A 137 8.55 17.05 20.58
CA GLU A 137 8.36 17.40 19.16
C GLU A 137 8.86 16.30 18.21
N LEU A 138 9.99 15.66 18.54
CA LEU A 138 10.54 14.56 17.77
C LEU A 138 9.57 13.38 17.73
N ILE A 139 8.97 13.02 18.87
CA ILE A 139 7.99 11.93 18.97
C ILE A 139 6.78 12.18 18.07
N GLU A 140 6.22 13.40 18.05
CA GLU A 140 5.14 13.77 17.13
C GLU A 140 5.52 13.53 15.66
N LYS A 141 6.72 13.95 15.28
CA LYS A 141 7.21 13.77 13.91
C LYS A 141 7.48 12.29 13.58
N ILE A 142 7.93 11.50 14.55
CA ILE A 142 8.11 10.04 14.39
C ILE A 142 6.77 9.37 14.14
N VAL A 143 5.73 9.68 14.93
CA VAL A 143 4.39 9.10 14.77
C VAL A 143 3.85 9.41 13.38
N LYS A 144 3.92 10.67 12.94
CA LYS A 144 3.47 11.09 11.60
C LYS A 144 4.25 10.40 10.48
N ALA A 145 5.58 10.32 10.58
CA ALA A 145 6.41 9.65 9.59
C ALA A 145 6.15 8.14 9.53
N SER A 146 5.89 7.51 10.68
CA SER A 146 5.58 6.08 10.77
C SER A 146 4.24 5.73 10.13
N GLU A 147 3.21 6.58 10.29
CA GLU A 147 1.92 6.45 9.62
C GLU A 147 2.10 6.47 8.08
N MET A 148 2.82 7.48 7.58
CA MET A 148 3.07 7.62 6.15
C MET A 148 3.87 6.44 5.59
N GLU A 149 4.90 5.98 6.31
CA GLU A 149 5.71 4.83 5.89
C GLU A 149 4.88 3.54 5.84
N ALA A 150 4.05 3.28 6.84
CA ALA A 150 3.17 2.11 6.88
C ALA A 150 2.13 2.15 5.75
N THR A 151 1.58 3.33 5.47
CA THR A 151 0.63 3.56 4.37
C THR A 151 1.29 3.29 3.02
N LEU A 152 2.48 3.86 2.78
CA LEU A 152 3.23 3.64 1.54
C LEU A 152 3.60 2.17 1.32
N LYS A 153 4.03 1.46 2.37
CA LYS A 153 4.32 0.02 2.28
C LYS A 153 3.10 -0.80 1.86
N ARG A 154 1.91 -0.48 2.42
CA ARG A 154 0.66 -1.17 2.05
C ARG A 154 0.22 -0.85 0.63
N LEU A 155 0.30 0.42 0.22
CA LEU A 155 0.00 0.83 -1.15
C LEU A 155 0.92 0.15 -2.16
N LEU A 156 2.23 0.11 -1.88
CA LEU A 156 3.21 -0.56 -2.74
C LEU A 156 2.90 -2.05 -2.93
N ALA A 157 2.61 -2.75 -1.84
CA ALA A 157 2.25 -4.17 -1.89
C ALA A 157 1.01 -4.43 -2.76
N GLU A 158 -0.03 -3.59 -2.66
CA GLU A 158 -1.24 -3.73 -3.48
C GLU A 158 -0.99 -3.34 -4.94
N ILE A 159 -0.16 -2.32 -5.21
CA ILE A 159 0.27 -1.95 -6.56
C ILE A 159 1.00 -3.12 -7.23
N GLU A 160 1.93 -3.77 -6.53
CA GLU A 160 2.62 -4.95 -7.03
C GLU A 160 1.69 -6.12 -7.29
N ALA A 161 0.76 -6.39 -6.37
CA ALA A 161 -0.24 -7.45 -6.53
C ALA A 161 -1.14 -7.18 -7.74
N THR A 162 -1.62 -5.93 -7.88
CA THR A 162 -2.46 -5.52 -9.01
C THR A 162 -1.69 -5.56 -10.33
N LYS A 163 -0.42 -5.13 -10.34
CA LYS A 163 0.47 -5.22 -11.51
C LYS A 163 0.64 -6.67 -11.97
N ARG A 164 0.88 -7.61 -11.02
CA ARG A 164 0.98 -9.04 -11.37
C ARG A 164 -0.32 -9.57 -11.98
N ARG A 165 -1.49 -9.19 -11.42
CA ARG A 165 -2.81 -9.59 -11.97
C ARG A 165 -3.04 -9.01 -13.37
N VAL A 166 -2.73 -7.72 -13.57
CA VAL A 166 -2.86 -7.06 -14.88
C VAL A 166 -1.98 -7.74 -15.92
N ASN A 167 -0.71 -8.00 -15.61
CA ASN A 167 0.22 -8.66 -16.52
C ASN A 167 -0.23 -10.11 -16.85
N ALA A 168 -0.72 -10.85 -15.86
CA ALA A 168 -1.24 -12.20 -16.09
C ALA A 168 -2.47 -12.20 -17.03
N LEU A 169 -3.37 -11.22 -16.87
CA LEU A 169 -4.52 -11.08 -17.76
C LEU A 169 -4.09 -10.70 -19.18
N GLU A 170 -3.16 -9.76 -19.31
CA GLU A 170 -2.71 -9.22 -20.60
C GLU A 170 -1.93 -10.24 -21.43
N PHE A 171 -0.94 -10.89 -20.81
CA PHE A 171 0.03 -11.73 -21.53
C PHE A 171 -0.29 -13.22 -21.51
N LYS A 172 -1.16 -13.68 -20.63
CA LYS A 172 -1.48 -15.10 -20.51
C LYS A 172 -2.96 -15.36 -20.76
N VAL A 173 -3.86 -14.82 -19.93
CA VAL A 173 -5.26 -15.23 -19.92
C VAL A 173 -6.01 -14.78 -21.18
N ILE A 174 -5.84 -13.52 -21.61
CA ILE A 174 -6.52 -12.98 -22.79
C ILE A 174 -6.06 -13.69 -24.06
N PRO A 175 -4.75 -13.88 -24.35
CA PRO A 175 -4.30 -14.63 -25.50
C PRO A 175 -4.78 -16.09 -25.52
N GLU A 176 -4.67 -16.81 -24.37
CA GLU A 176 -5.15 -18.20 -24.29
C GLU A 176 -6.65 -18.32 -24.63
N LEU A 177 -7.48 -17.37 -24.15
CA LEU A 177 -8.92 -17.36 -24.46
C LEU A 177 -9.19 -17.00 -25.94
N GLU A 178 -8.39 -16.13 -26.53
CA GLU A 178 -8.51 -15.78 -27.95
C GLU A 178 -8.09 -16.94 -28.87
N GLU A 179 -7.01 -17.64 -28.54
CA GLU A 179 -6.59 -18.86 -29.24
C GLU A 179 -7.66 -19.96 -29.16
N ALA A 180 -8.22 -20.19 -27.97
CA ALA A 180 -9.30 -21.14 -27.78
C ALA A 180 -10.54 -20.78 -28.61
N LYS A 181 -10.88 -19.48 -28.69
CA LYS A 181 -11.98 -18.99 -29.54
C LYS A 181 -11.73 -19.32 -31.01
N VAL A 182 -10.53 -19.03 -31.53
CA VAL A 182 -10.17 -19.32 -32.90
C VAL A 182 -10.24 -20.83 -33.19
N PHE A 183 -9.71 -21.65 -32.27
CA PHE A 183 -9.77 -23.10 -32.42
C PHE A 183 -11.21 -23.62 -32.52
N ILE A 184 -12.12 -23.18 -31.62
CA ILE A 184 -13.52 -23.61 -31.65
C ILE A 184 -14.20 -23.12 -32.95
N GLN A 185 -13.93 -21.90 -33.41
CA GLN A 185 -14.50 -21.38 -34.64
C GLN A 185 -14.08 -22.21 -35.84
N LEU A 186 -12.80 -22.52 -36.00
CA LEU A 186 -12.29 -23.37 -37.08
C LEU A 186 -12.95 -24.77 -37.08
N ARG A 187 -13.07 -25.38 -35.89
CA ARG A 187 -13.72 -26.70 -35.76
C ARG A 187 -15.20 -26.66 -36.11
N LEU A 188 -15.91 -25.62 -35.75
CA LEU A 188 -17.32 -25.45 -36.13
C LEU A 188 -17.47 -25.27 -37.64
N GLU A 189 -16.59 -24.47 -38.27
CA GLU A 189 -16.58 -24.30 -39.73
C GLU A 189 -16.29 -25.60 -40.47
N GLU A 190 -15.36 -26.41 -39.95
CA GLU A 190 -15.09 -27.74 -40.53
C GLU A 190 -16.31 -28.66 -40.43
N MET A 191 -16.97 -28.72 -39.30
CA MET A 191 -18.20 -29.51 -39.12
C MET A 191 -19.33 -29.06 -40.05
N GLU A 192 -19.53 -27.73 -40.21
CA GLU A 192 -20.50 -27.19 -41.13
C GLU A 192 -20.18 -27.53 -42.62
N ARG A 193 -18.92 -27.53 -43.00
CA ARG A 193 -18.46 -27.98 -44.34
C ARG A 193 -18.76 -29.47 -44.53
N GLU A 194 -18.39 -30.30 -43.56
CA GLU A 194 -18.68 -31.76 -43.63
C GLU A 194 -20.18 -32.04 -43.74
N GLU A 195 -21.02 -31.36 -42.94
CA GLU A 195 -22.47 -31.52 -43.03
C GLU A 195 -22.99 -31.13 -44.44
N THR A 196 -22.49 -30.02 -44.98
CA THR A 196 -22.87 -29.56 -46.33
C THR A 196 -22.43 -30.57 -47.41
N PHE A 197 -21.23 -31.18 -47.29
CA PHE A 197 -20.80 -32.26 -48.19
C PHE A 197 -21.63 -33.52 -48.03
N ARG A 198 -22.01 -33.91 -46.82
CA ARG A 198 -22.91 -35.07 -46.60
C ARG A 198 -24.28 -34.82 -47.24
N LEU A 199 -24.87 -33.67 -47.07
CA LEU A 199 -26.16 -33.28 -47.65
C LEU A 199 -26.11 -33.28 -49.22
N LYS A 200 -25.03 -32.75 -49.84
CA LYS A 200 -24.83 -32.82 -51.31
C LYS A 200 -24.74 -34.25 -51.77
N ARG A 201 -24.04 -35.15 -51.04
CA ARG A 201 -23.90 -36.57 -51.40
C ARG A 201 -25.23 -37.31 -51.34
N PHE A 202 -26.11 -36.96 -50.39
CA PHE A 202 -27.49 -37.52 -50.30
C PHE A 202 -28.39 -36.99 -51.46
N LYS A 203 -28.23 -35.74 -51.88
CA LYS A 203 -29.05 -35.17 -52.96
C LYS A 203 -28.63 -35.71 -54.36
N ASN A 204 -27.41 -36.16 -54.52
CA ASN A 204 -26.87 -36.74 -55.78
C ASN A 204 -27.03 -38.27 -55.85
N LYS A 205 -27.66 -38.89 -54.89
CA LYS A 205 -28.19 -40.27 -54.96
C LYS A 205 -29.70 -40.25 -55.24
#